data_449f15f66b6cf169773a1ad4f6cd94f0
#
_entry.id   449f15f66b6cf169773a1ad4f6cd94f0
#
_cell.length_a   1.000
_cell.length_b   1.000
_cell.length_c   1.000
_cell.angle_alpha   90.00
_cell.angle_beta   90.00
_cell.angle_gamma   90.00
#
_symmetry.space_group_name_H-M   'P 1'
#
loop_
_entity.id
_entity.type
_entity.pdbx_description
1 polymer ?
#
loop_
_entity_poly.entity_id
_entity_poly.type
_entity_poly.pdbx_seq_one_letter_code
_entity_poly.pdbx_strand_id
1 'polypeptide(L)'
;MRLSSRLSVVAAVATAGLVPTLTTSAAAALAPHTRPAASRASITSGTAPLWAAQFKGTVGDTAGYADAVSPDGSMVFVTGNSGSSTIRLHNVGVTLAYNSATGTVLWQTRYNPTFAHNAHFNDVAVSPDGSMVFVTGQLQVATSGSDINAITAAYNASTGAQVWANIDQTMRAGDSITVSPDGSTVFVAGGGQDPVVAYSATTGTALWSQSSGVSEGVSAAASPNGSAVYVAGGSTVAAYNAATGAVLWSGPAGPTTTGELTVSPDGSKVFITGTSYTPTNNGSYYATAAFDAASGATLWTANFQKPRSFGGASAVAVSLDGSKVFVTGSMYGRASTTIRWGTVAYDASTGTQLWVVRFPNLSDTIQGTANAVSPDGSKVFVTGLTPGRSGDDYGTAAYDASTGALLWIGSYTRPGFTGIGRSVAASPDGSKVFTAGAIFKNGGLPTFMVTLAYNS
;
A
#
# COMPACT_ATOMS: atom_id res chain seq x y z
N MET A 1 -45.51 37.14 22.30
CA MET A 1 -45.37 37.90 23.58
C MET A 1 -43.91 37.91 23.94
N ARG A 2 -43.22 38.97 23.59
CA ARG A 2 -42.59 40.03 24.42
C ARG A 2 -41.74 39.44 25.56
N LEU A 3 -40.38 39.50 25.37
CA LEU A 3 -39.41 40.51 25.88
C LEU A 3 -39.07 40.34 27.37
N SER A 4 -37.80 40.15 27.73
CA SER A 4 -36.94 41.23 28.21
C SER A 4 -35.58 40.73 28.69
N SER A 5 -34.58 41.35 28.16
CA SER A 5 -33.25 41.74 28.61
C SER A 5 -33.02 41.90 30.10
N ARG A 6 -31.78 41.58 30.58
CA ARG A 6 -31.01 42.45 31.52
C ARG A 6 -29.50 42.21 31.38
N LEU A 7 -28.81 43.27 31.01
CA LEU A 7 -27.39 43.52 31.24
C LEU A 7 -27.10 43.61 32.76
N SER A 8 -25.92 43.21 33.16
CA SER A 8 -25.25 43.70 34.36
C SER A 8 -23.74 43.85 34.09
N VAL A 9 -23.34 45.09 34.15
CA VAL A 9 -21.96 45.60 34.16
C VAL A 9 -21.44 45.50 35.59
N VAL A 10 -20.22 45.02 35.81
CA VAL A 10 -19.44 45.32 37.01
C VAL A 10 -17.98 45.56 36.66
N ALA A 11 -17.50 46.59 37.24
CA ALA A 11 -16.35 47.44 37.06
C ALA A 11 -14.96 46.79 37.16
N ALA A 12 -14.04 47.50 36.53
CA ALA A 12 -12.61 47.33 36.60
C ALA A 12 -12.01 47.71 37.94
N VAL A 13 -11.01 46.94 38.38
CA VAL A 13 -10.01 47.40 39.36
C VAL A 13 -8.63 47.30 38.67
N ALA A 14 -8.02 48.46 38.52
CA ALA A 14 -6.65 48.61 38.06
C ALA A 14 -5.68 48.35 39.21
N THR A 15 -4.69 47.49 39.03
CA THR A 15 -3.47 47.49 39.84
C THR A 15 -2.27 47.64 38.87
N ALA A 16 -1.54 48.69 39.07
CA ALA A 16 -0.27 49.01 38.42
C ALA A 16 0.83 48.06 38.91
N GLY A 17 1.65 47.57 37.97
CA GLY A 17 2.83 46.76 38.33
C GLY A 17 3.72 46.50 37.16
N LEU A 18 4.80 47.25 37.05
CA LEU A 18 6.10 47.05 36.42
C LEU A 18 6.13 46.51 34.95
N VAL A 19 6.58 47.41 34.09
CA VAL A 19 7.07 47.18 32.75
C VAL A 19 8.49 46.60 32.84
N PRO A 20 8.78 45.39 32.31
CA PRO A 20 10.14 45.02 32.00
C PRO A 20 10.54 45.54 30.63
N THR A 21 11.66 46.23 30.60
CA THR A 21 12.35 46.75 29.42
C THR A 21 12.65 45.62 28.40
N LEU A 22 12.06 45.69 27.25
CA LEU A 22 12.41 44.88 26.08
C LEU A 22 13.82 45.27 25.59
N THR A 23 14.80 44.41 25.83
CA THR A 23 16.06 44.46 25.10
C THR A 23 15.80 43.95 23.68
N THR A 24 15.98 44.82 22.71
CA THR A 24 15.97 44.49 21.28
C THR A 24 17.12 43.53 20.97
N SER A 25 16.79 42.23 20.84
CA SER A 25 17.69 41.27 20.24
C SER A 25 17.74 41.54 18.72
N ALA A 26 18.94 41.79 18.21
CA ALA A 26 19.19 41.97 16.80
C ALA A 26 18.73 40.74 16.00
N ALA A 27 17.83 40.97 15.05
CA ALA A 27 17.44 39.95 14.07
C ALA A 27 18.69 39.57 13.27
N ALA A 28 19.19 38.36 13.47
CA ALA A 28 20.17 37.77 12.58
C ALA A 28 19.50 37.61 11.22
N ALA A 29 19.99 38.31 10.22
CA ALA A 29 19.59 38.18 8.83
C ALA A 29 19.91 36.70 8.41
N LEU A 30 18.85 35.93 8.10
CA LEU A 30 19.01 34.63 7.45
C LEU A 30 19.72 34.87 6.11
N ALA A 31 20.92 34.30 5.98
CA ALA A 31 21.60 34.24 4.70
C ALA A 31 20.70 33.53 3.67
N PRO A 32 20.68 33.98 2.41
CA PRO A 32 19.90 33.32 1.40
C PRO A 32 20.40 31.90 1.24
N HIS A 33 19.56 30.89 1.54
CA HIS A 33 19.84 29.51 1.23
C HIS A 33 20.01 29.40 -0.28
N THR A 34 21.23 29.38 -0.76
CA THR A 34 21.57 28.97 -2.12
C THR A 34 21.12 27.52 -2.26
N ARG A 35 20.02 27.33 -2.95
CA ARG A 35 19.52 26.03 -3.40
C ARG A 35 20.67 25.34 -4.12
N PRO A 36 21.12 24.15 -3.68
CA PRO A 36 22.08 23.39 -4.47
C PRO A 36 21.48 23.21 -5.86
N ALA A 37 22.22 23.62 -6.89
CA ALA A 37 21.83 23.31 -8.25
C ALA A 37 21.68 21.79 -8.32
N ALA A 38 20.45 21.33 -8.60
CA ALA A 38 20.22 19.92 -8.85
C ALA A 38 21.15 19.52 -9.99
N SER A 39 22.22 18.80 -9.68
CA SER A 39 23.04 18.17 -10.68
C SER A 39 22.06 17.29 -11.48
N ARG A 40 21.97 17.53 -12.79
CA ARG A 40 21.38 16.56 -13.71
C ARG A 40 22.18 15.28 -13.53
N ALA A 41 21.69 14.40 -12.67
CA ALA A 41 22.14 13.01 -12.70
C ALA A 41 21.80 12.53 -14.11
N SER A 42 22.81 12.33 -14.93
CA SER A 42 22.68 11.58 -16.17
C SER A 42 22.13 10.22 -15.74
N ILE A 43 20.91 9.89 -16.16
CA ILE A 43 20.33 8.57 -16.00
C ILE A 43 21.26 7.61 -16.73
N THR A 44 22.18 7.00 -15.97
CA THR A 44 22.95 5.89 -16.48
C THR A 44 21.99 4.78 -16.82
N SER A 45 22.16 4.11 -17.94
CA SER A 45 21.36 3.01 -18.50
C SER A 45 20.65 2.21 -17.42
N GLY A 46 19.30 2.07 -17.56
CA GLY A 46 18.46 1.44 -16.53
C GLY A 46 19.01 0.08 -16.08
N THR A 47 18.91 -0.19 -14.77
CA THR A 47 19.34 -1.46 -14.18
C THR A 47 18.49 -2.59 -14.76
N ALA A 48 19.13 -3.56 -15.39
CA ALA A 48 18.44 -4.74 -15.88
C ALA A 48 18.02 -5.63 -14.70
N PRO A 49 16.84 -6.27 -14.75
CA PRO A 49 16.48 -7.25 -13.74
C PRO A 49 17.46 -8.43 -13.74
N LEU A 50 17.71 -9.00 -12.56
CA LEU A 50 18.46 -10.25 -12.40
C LEU A 50 17.78 -11.40 -13.17
N TRP A 51 16.45 -11.41 -13.04
CA TRP A 51 15.58 -12.28 -13.82
C TRP A 51 14.21 -11.64 -14.01
N ALA A 52 13.50 -12.11 -15.03
CA ALA A 52 12.14 -11.71 -15.35
C ALA A 52 11.32 -12.95 -15.65
N ALA A 53 10.33 -13.24 -14.84
CA ALA A 53 9.40 -14.35 -15.06
C ALA A 53 8.09 -13.82 -15.64
N GLN A 54 7.61 -14.48 -16.69
CA GLN A 54 6.32 -14.17 -17.32
C GLN A 54 5.40 -15.38 -17.19
N PHE A 55 4.22 -15.15 -16.65
CA PHE A 55 3.17 -16.16 -16.62
C PHE A 55 2.01 -15.70 -17.51
N LYS A 56 1.56 -16.60 -18.38
CA LYS A 56 0.45 -16.37 -19.32
C LYS A 56 -0.70 -17.30 -18.97
N GLY A 57 -1.90 -16.74 -18.86
CA GLY A 57 -3.12 -17.52 -18.85
C GLY A 57 -3.42 -18.17 -20.20
N THR A 58 -4.39 -19.06 -20.25
CA THR A 58 -4.79 -19.72 -21.49
C THR A 58 -5.53 -18.77 -22.44
N VAL A 59 -6.33 -17.86 -21.93
CA VAL A 59 -7.01 -16.76 -22.67
C VAL A 59 -7.28 -15.59 -21.70
N GLY A 60 -7.44 -14.38 -22.28
CA GLY A 60 -7.96 -13.22 -21.56
C GLY A 60 -6.95 -12.58 -20.61
N ASP A 61 -7.49 -12.00 -19.57
CA ASP A 61 -6.82 -11.15 -18.59
C ASP A 61 -5.91 -11.95 -17.64
N THR A 62 -4.63 -11.59 -17.55
CA THR A 62 -3.66 -12.24 -16.65
C THR A 62 -2.78 -11.19 -16.00
N ALA A 63 -2.93 -10.99 -14.69
CA ALA A 63 -2.23 -9.96 -13.94
C ALA A 63 -1.81 -10.43 -12.54
N GLY A 64 -0.63 -9.98 -12.08
CA GLY A 64 -0.20 -10.05 -10.69
C GLY A 64 -0.68 -8.81 -9.93
N TYR A 65 -1.17 -9.00 -8.72
CA TYR A 65 -1.65 -7.91 -7.86
C TYR A 65 -0.79 -7.72 -6.63
N ALA A 66 -0.32 -8.81 -6.01
CA ALA A 66 0.49 -8.76 -4.81
C ALA A 66 1.62 -9.79 -4.86
N ASP A 67 2.69 -9.49 -4.13
CA ASP A 67 3.82 -10.39 -3.92
C ASP A 67 4.25 -10.41 -2.44
N ALA A 68 4.80 -11.54 -2.01
CA ALA A 68 5.39 -11.71 -0.70
C ALA A 68 6.64 -12.59 -0.79
N VAL A 69 7.61 -12.36 0.09
CA VAL A 69 8.85 -13.13 0.17
C VAL A 69 8.79 -14.05 1.38
N SER A 70 9.26 -15.30 1.24
CA SER A 70 9.38 -16.20 2.38
C SER A 70 10.36 -15.64 3.44
N PRO A 71 10.15 -15.92 4.74
CA PRO A 71 11.01 -15.40 5.81
C PRO A 71 12.50 -15.76 5.66
N ASP A 72 12.80 -16.90 5.01
CA ASP A 72 14.16 -17.33 4.69
C ASP A 72 14.73 -16.71 3.41
N GLY A 73 13.92 -15.91 2.68
CA GLY A 73 14.29 -15.28 1.43
C GLY A 73 14.41 -16.21 0.23
N SER A 74 14.11 -17.50 0.35
CA SER A 74 14.32 -18.50 -0.70
C SER A 74 13.23 -18.50 -1.79
N MET A 75 12.03 -18.04 -1.46
CA MET A 75 10.86 -18.05 -2.34
C MET A 75 10.19 -16.68 -2.45
N VAL A 76 9.61 -16.43 -3.62
CA VAL A 76 8.73 -15.29 -3.88
C VAL A 76 7.38 -15.82 -4.31
N PHE A 77 6.34 -15.41 -3.62
CA PHE A 77 4.95 -15.75 -3.93
C PHE A 77 4.28 -14.58 -4.62
N VAL A 78 3.56 -14.85 -5.69
CA VAL A 78 2.83 -13.83 -6.45
C VAL A 78 1.41 -14.33 -6.68
N THR A 79 0.44 -13.47 -6.42
CA THR A 79 -0.97 -13.80 -6.59
C THR A 79 -1.68 -12.81 -7.52
N GLY A 80 -2.81 -13.24 -8.07
CA GLY A 80 -3.60 -12.42 -8.98
C GLY A 80 -4.70 -13.21 -9.70
N ASN A 81 -4.89 -12.89 -10.98
CA ASN A 81 -5.84 -13.58 -11.84
C ASN A 81 -5.21 -14.12 -13.11
N SER A 82 -5.86 -15.10 -13.69
CA SER A 82 -5.51 -15.68 -14.98
C SER A 82 -6.76 -16.03 -15.77
N GLY A 83 -6.85 -15.57 -17.01
CA GLY A 83 -7.91 -15.96 -17.91
C GLY A 83 -7.90 -17.47 -18.19
N SER A 84 -9.09 -18.09 -18.25
CA SER A 84 -9.31 -19.51 -18.50
C SER A 84 -10.06 -19.73 -19.80
N SER A 85 -9.58 -20.70 -20.62
CA SER A 85 -10.19 -21.04 -21.91
C SER A 85 -11.39 -21.98 -21.82
N THR A 86 -11.60 -22.61 -20.66
CA THR A 86 -12.64 -23.63 -20.53
C THR A 86 -14.05 -23.06 -20.45
N ILE A 87 -14.17 -21.78 -20.11
CA ILE A 87 -15.45 -21.06 -20.07
C ILE A 87 -15.19 -19.62 -20.54
N ARG A 88 -15.90 -19.14 -21.55
CA ARG A 88 -15.71 -17.80 -22.12
C ARG A 88 -15.79 -16.71 -21.04
N LEU A 89 -14.74 -15.87 -20.94
CA LEU A 89 -14.64 -14.69 -20.08
C LEU A 89 -14.49 -14.98 -18.58
N HIS A 90 -14.00 -16.13 -18.18
CA HIS A 90 -13.77 -16.43 -16.77
C HIS A 90 -12.31 -16.23 -16.39
N ASN A 91 -12.09 -15.50 -15.31
CA ASN A 91 -10.82 -15.43 -14.63
C ASN A 91 -10.80 -16.43 -13.46
N VAL A 92 -9.65 -17.01 -13.22
CA VAL A 92 -9.39 -17.86 -12.06
C VAL A 92 -8.36 -17.18 -11.17
N GLY A 93 -8.49 -17.32 -9.88
CA GLY A 93 -7.46 -16.89 -8.93
C GLY A 93 -6.20 -17.74 -9.16
N VAL A 94 -5.05 -17.11 -9.23
CA VAL A 94 -3.77 -17.80 -9.44
C VAL A 94 -2.75 -17.38 -8.39
N THR A 95 -1.97 -18.35 -7.91
CA THR A 95 -0.82 -18.12 -7.04
C THR A 95 0.36 -18.91 -7.58
N LEU A 96 1.51 -18.26 -7.67
CA LEU A 96 2.77 -18.86 -8.13
C LEU A 96 3.83 -18.68 -7.04
N ALA A 97 4.69 -19.68 -6.92
CA ALA A 97 5.94 -19.56 -6.16
C ALA A 97 7.13 -19.63 -7.12
N TYR A 98 8.07 -18.75 -6.92
CA TYR A 98 9.32 -18.69 -7.66
C TYR A 98 10.50 -18.92 -6.71
N ASN A 99 11.53 -19.58 -7.22
CA ASN A 99 12.83 -19.54 -6.58
C ASN A 99 13.38 -18.11 -6.66
N SER A 100 13.67 -17.49 -5.55
CA SER A 100 14.06 -16.08 -5.46
C SER A 100 15.39 -15.77 -6.15
N ALA A 101 16.28 -16.76 -6.25
CA ALA A 101 17.59 -16.57 -6.87
C ALA A 101 17.52 -16.65 -8.41
N THR A 102 16.64 -17.51 -8.95
CA THR A 102 16.64 -17.85 -10.40
C THR A 102 15.39 -17.41 -11.16
N GLY A 103 14.30 -17.09 -10.46
CA GLY A 103 12.98 -16.82 -11.07
C GLY A 103 12.30 -18.07 -11.63
N THR A 104 12.82 -19.27 -11.34
CA THR A 104 12.22 -20.52 -11.78
C THR A 104 10.92 -20.77 -11.00
N VAL A 105 9.84 -21.11 -11.70
CA VAL A 105 8.57 -21.50 -11.06
C VAL A 105 8.79 -22.81 -10.30
N LEU A 106 8.51 -22.77 -9.01
CA LEU A 106 8.54 -23.94 -8.13
C LEU A 106 7.20 -24.68 -8.18
N TRP A 107 6.11 -23.92 -8.08
CA TRP A 107 4.76 -24.41 -8.25
C TRP A 107 3.81 -23.29 -8.70
N GLN A 108 2.67 -23.70 -9.22
CA GLN A 108 1.54 -22.81 -9.52
C GLN A 108 0.24 -23.49 -9.10
N THR A 109 -0.68 -22.72 -8.57
CA THR A 109 -2.01 -23.21 -8.25
C THR A 109 -3.07 -22.28 -8.83
N ARG A 110 -4.24 -22.84 -9.16
CA ARG A 110 -5.38 -22.12 -9.71
C ARG A 110 -6.61 -22.44 -8.89
N TYR A 111 -7.23 -21.41 -8.37
CA TYR A 111 -8.50 -21.53 -7.67
C TYR A 111 -9.64 -21.36 -8.68
N ASN A 112 -10.30 -22.45 -9.00
CA ASN A 112 -11.35 -22.51 -10.00
C ASN A 112 -12.48 -23.44 -9.55
N PRO A 113 -13.31 -23.08 -8.56
CA PRO A 113 -14.45 -23.87 -8.18
C PRO A 113 -15.49 -23.89 -9.30
N THR A 114 -16.10 -25.07 -9.53
CA THR A 114 -17.01 -25.32 -10.68
C THR A 114 -18.27 -24.45 -10.69
N PHE A 115 -18.62 -23.87 -9.55
CA PHE A 115 -19.78 -23.01 -9.37
C PHE A 115 -19.46 -21.51 -9.54
N ALA A 116 -18.19 -21.13 -9.70
CA ALA A 116 -17.80 -19.74 -9.82
C ALA A 116 -17.64 -19.31 -11.28
N HIS A 117 -17.96 -18.05 -11.53
CA HIS A 117 -17.80 -17.42 -12.85
C HIS A 117 -16.49 -16.64 -12.97
N ASN A 118 -16.06 -15.96 -11.91
CA ASN A 118 -14.77 -15.28 -11.85
C ASN A 118 -14.16 -15.40 -10.46
N ALA A 119 -12.85 -15.55 -10.41
CA ALA A 119 -12.07 -15.45 -9.19
C ALA A 119 -10.80 -14.66 -9.46
N HIS A 120 -10.41 -13.82 -8.51
CA HIS A 120 -9.08 -13.22 -8.49
C HIS A 120 -8.64 -13.02 -7.05
N PHE A 121 -7.33 -13.09 -6.84
CA PHE A 121 -6.74 -12.79 -5.56
C PHE A 121 -6.14 -11.39 -5.57
N ASN A 122 -6.40 -10.62 -4.53
CA ASN A 122 -5.96 -9.23 -4.38
C ASN A 122 -4.67 -9.12 -3.58
N ASP A 123 -4.50 -9.97 -2.55
CA ASP A 123 -3.40 -9.86 -1.61
C ASP A 123 -2.89 -11.23 -1.16
N VAL A 124 -1.63 -11.27 -0.67
CA VAL A 124 -0.91 -12.48 -0.26
C VAL A 124 -0.06 -12.20 0.99
N ALA A 125 -0.10 -13.12 1.94
CA ALA A 125 0.74 -13.13 3.12
C ALA A 125 1.38 -14.50 3.34
N VAL A 126 2.56 -14.51 3.96
CA VAL A 126 3.30 -15.72 4.32
C VAL A 126 3.31 -15.87 5.83
N SER A 127 3.14 -17.10 6.33
CA SER A 127 3.28 -17.36 7.77
C SER A 127 4.71 -17.03 8.26
N PRO A 128 4.88 -16.59 9.52
CA PRO A 128 6.19 -16.24 10.07
C PRO A 128 7.22 -17.39 10.04
N ASP A 129 6.75 -18.63 10.07
CA ASP A 129 7.60 -19.83 9.94
C ASP A 129 7.89 -20.24 8.48
N GLY A 130 7.29 -19.54 7.51
CA GLY A 130 7.45 -19.81 6.08
C GLY A 130 6.73 -21.06 5.58
N SER A 131 5.93 -21.74 6.39
CA SER A 131 5.29 -23.02 6.02
C SER A 131 4.02 -22.86 5.18
N MET A 132 3.34 -21.73 5.30
CA MET A 132 2.04 -21.45 4.70
C MET A 132 2.02 -20.14 3.92
N VAL A 133 1.25 -20.14 2.84
CA VAL A 133 0.91 -18.95 2.06
C VAL A 133 -0.61 -18.75 2.10
N PHE A 134 -1.03 -17.56 2.46
CA PHE A 134 -2.43 -17.16 2.52
C PHE A 134 -2.72 -16.14 1.44
N VAL A 135 -3.84 -16.29 0.77
CA VAL A 135 -4.30 -15.35 -0.27
C VAL A 135 -5.76 -15.00 -0.03
N THR A 136 -6.11 -13.77 -0.36
CA THR A 136 -7.50 -13.31 -0.29
C THR A 136 -7.89 -12.56 -1.55
N GLY A 137 -9.20 -12.49 -1.82
CA GLY A 137 -9.68 -11.80 -3.00
C GLY A 137 -11.19 -11.90 -3.18
N GLN A 138 -11.62 -11.98 -4.41
CA GLN A 138 -13.01 -11.92 -4.82
C GLN A 138 -13.41 -13.15 -5.63
N LEU A 139 -14.59 -13.66 -5.35
CA LEU A 139 -15.25 -14.76 -6.06
C LEU A 139 -16.64 -14.31 -6.54
N GLN A 140 -16.87 -14.32 -7.83
CA GLN A 140 -18.19 -14.09 -8.42
C GLN A 140 -18.88 -15.43 -8.64
N VAL A 141 -20.04 -15.64 -8.01
CA VAL A 141 -20.76 -16.93 -8.01
C VAL A 141 -21.84 -16.97 -9.09
N ALA A 142 -22.48 -15.83 -9.41
CA ALA A 142 -23.57 -15.78 -10.40
C ALA A 142 -23.18 -15.00 -11.66
N THR A 143 -23.79 -15.37 -12.79
CA THR A 143 -23.65 -14.68 -14.08
C THR A 143 -24.22 -13.25 -14.06
N SER A 144 -25.11 -12.94 -13.12
CA SER A 144 -25.74 -11.61 -12.96
C SER A 144 -24.80 -10.53 -12.43
N GLY A 145 -23.58 -10.89 -11.99
CA GLY A 145 -22.60 -9.95 -11.41
C GLY A 145 -22.94 -9.46 -10.00
N SER A 146 -24.07 -9.89 -9.42
CA SER A 146 -24.53 -9.41 -8.11
C SER A 146 -24.04 -10.24 -6.92
N ASP A 147 -23.72 -11.52 -7.15
CA ASP A 147 -23.29 -12.43 -6.08
C ASP A 147 -21.76 -12.51 -6.05
N ILE A 148 -21.16 -11.53 -5.40
CA ILE A 148 -19.73 -11.42 -5.19
C ILE A 148 -19.45 -11.67 -3.73
N ASN A 149 -18.54 -12.61 -3.45
CA ASN A 149 -18.12 -13.04 -2.11
C ASN A 149 -16.62 -12.92 -1.97
N ALA A 150 -16.12 -12.73 -0.75
CA ALA A 150 -14.70 -12.85 -0.49
C ALA A 150 -14.29 -14.33 -0.52
N ILE A 151 -13.09 -14.58 -1.01
CA ILE A 151 -12.41 -15.86 -0.96
C ILE A 151 -11.09 -15.70 -0.22
N THR A 152 -10.83 -16.57 0.74
CA THR A 152 -9.52 -16.71 1.39
C THR A 152 -9.07 -18.15 1.29
N ALA A 153 -7.83 -18.39 0.90
CA ALA A 153 -7.28 -19.72 0.76
C ALA A 153 -5.87 -19.78 1.36
N ALA A 154 -5.51 -20.97 1.85
CA ALA A 154 -4.19 -21.27 2.34
C ALA A 154 -3.56 -22.41 1.54
N TYR A 155 -2.29 -22.27 1.27
CA TYR A 155 -1.47 -23.23 0.55
C TYR A 155 -0.24 -23.57 1.36
N ASN A 156 0.21 -24.82 1.25
CA ASN A 156 1.53 -25.21 1.73
C ASN A 156 2.59 -24.46 0.89
N ALA A 157 3.46 -23.71 1.54
CA ALA A 157 4.42 -22.82 0.86
C ALA A 157 5.42 -23.58 -0.04
N SER A 158 5.83 -24.79 0.34
CA SER A 158 6.82 -25.56 -0.42
C SER A 158 6.23 -26.30 -1.62
N THR A 159 4.94 -26.70 -1.56
CA THR A 159 4.32 -27.58 -2.58
C THR A 159 3.21 -26.93 -3.38
N GLY A 160 2.63 -25.82 -2.89
CA GLY A 160 1.43 -25.20 -3.45
C GLY A 160 0.14 -26.01 -3.21
N ALA A 161 0.19 -27.08 -2.44
CA ALA A 161 -1.00 -27.86 -2.10
C ALA A 161 -1.97 -27.00 -1.28
N GLN A 162 -3.24 -26.96 -1.70
CA GLN A 162 -4.28 -26.25 -0.94
C GLN A 162 -4.52 -26.97 0.39
N VAL A 163 -4.44 -26.21 1.48
CA VAL A 163 -4.72 -26.70 2.84
C VAL A 163 -6.17 -26.47 3.18
N TRP A 164 -6.66 -25.26 2.95
CA TRP A 164 -8.07 -24.90 3.10
C TRP A 164 -8.45 -23.75 2.16
N ALA A 165 -9.74 -23.57 1.94
CA ALA A 165 -10.31 -22.39 1.30
C ALA A 165 -11.67 -22.09 1.94
N ASN A 166 -11.93 -20.81 2.18
CA ASN A 166 -13.14 -20.32 2.80
C ASN A 166 -13.77 -19.21 1.94
N ILE A 167 -15.09 -19.30 1.72
CA ILE A 167 -15.87 -18.30 1.00
C ILE A 167 -16.73 -17.59 2.03
N ASP A 168 -16.53 -16.29 2.15
CA ASP A 168 -17.28 -15.43 3.05
C ASP A 168 -18.36 -14.67 2.27
N GLN A 169 -19.62 -14.92 2.61
CA GLN A 169 -20.79 -14.29 1.96
C GLN A 169 -21.15 -12.93 2.57
N THR A 170 -20.60 -12.60 3.72
CA THR A 170 -20.81 -11.30 4.39
C THR A 170 -19.87 -10.22 3.87
N MET A 171 -18.72 -10.66 3.34
CA MET A 171 -17.69 -9.82 2.71
C MET A 171 -17.76 -9.96 1.18
N ARG A 172 -17.75 -8.84 0.46
CA ARG A 172 -17.80 -8.83 -1.02
C ARG A 172 -16.46 -9.13 -1.66
N ALA A 173 -15.37 -8.72 -1.02
CA ALA A 173 -14.00 -8.97 -1.46
C ALA A 173 -13.09 -8.96 -0.25
N GLY A 174 -12.10 -9.83 -0.21
CA GLY A 174 -10.93 -9.65 0.65
C GLY A 174 -9.95 -8.74 -0.08
N ASP A 175 -9.72 -7.55 0.45
CA ASP A 175 -8.84 -6.56 -0.15
C ASP A 175 -7.42 -6.63 0.42
N SER A 176 -7.29 -6.96 1.70
CA SER A 176 -6.01 -7.07 2.40
C SER A 176 -5.98 -8.27 3.34
N ILE A 177 -4.81 -8.90 3.46
CA ILE A 177 -4.57 -10.06 4.33
C ILE A 177 -3.29 -9.86 5.15
N THR A 178 -3.34 -10.19 6.44
CA THR A 178 -2.18 -10.17 7.31
C THR A 178 -2.21 -11.36 8.27
N VAL A 179 -1.05 -11.76 8.76
CA VAL A 179 -0.90 -12.91 9.67
C VAL A 179 -0.42 -12.41 11.03
N SER A 180 -0.94 -12.99 12.11
CA SER A 180 -0.44 -12.72 13.45
C SER A 180 1.04 -13.10 13.58
N PRO A 181 1.83 -12.40 14.42
CA PRO A 181 3.26 -12.69 14.57
C PRO A 181 3.59 -14.10 15.05
N ASP A 182 2.67 -14.76 15.74
CA ASP A 182 2.78 -16.16 16.16
C ASP A 182 2.36 -17.18 15.08
N GLY A 183 1.86 -16.69 13.93
CA GLY A 183 1.40 -17.52 12.82
C GLY A 183 0.08 -18.24 13.03
N SER A 184 -0.62 -18.01 14.14
CA SER A 184 -1.83 -18.76 14.49
C SER A 184 -3.11 -18.25 13.83
N THR A 185 -3.14 -16.96 13.49
CA THR A 185 -4.35 -16.26 13.03
C THR A 185 -4.08 -15.50 11.74
N VAL A 186 -5.01 -15.62 10.80
CA VAL A 186 -5.03 -14.83 9.55
C VAL A 186 -6.17 -13.82 9.64
N PHE A 187 -5.86 -12.56 9.45
CA PHE A 187 -6.84 -11.48 9.41
C PHE A 187 -7.06 -11.06 7.96
N VAL A 188 -8.31 -11.02 7.57
CA VAL A 188 -8.73 -10.54 6.25
C VAL A 188 -9.61 -9.32 6.43
N ALA A 189 -9.30 -8.28 5.69
CA ALA A 189 -10.11 -7.08 5.65
C ALA A 189 -10.58 -6.80 4.23
N GLY A 190 -11.81 -6.27 4.10
CA GLY A 190 -12.39 -6.03 2.79
C GLY A 190 -13.72 -5.28 2.87
N GLY A 191 -14.40 -5.15 1.74
CA GLY A 191 -15.69 -4.48 1.66
C GLY A 191 -16.85 -5.42 1.94
N GLY A 192 -17.91 -4.94 2.59
CA GLY A 192 -19.13 -5.73 2.85
C GLY A 192 -19.79 -5.39 4.17
N GLN A 193 -20.54 -6.36 4.71
CA GLN A 193 -21.23 -6.20 6.01
C GLN A 193 -20.25 -6.40 7.17
N ASP A 194 -19.37 -7.41 7.08
CA ASP A 194 -18.34 -7.71 8.07
C ASP A 194 -16.96 -7.51 7.42
N PRO A 195 -16.42 -6.28 7.44
CA PRO A 195 -15.20 -5.96 6.71
C PRO A 195 -13.92 -6.49 7.35
N VAL A 196 -13.99 -7.18 8.50
CA VAL A 196 -12.83 -7.82 9.14
C VAL A 196 -13.21 -9.19 9.67
N VAL A 197 -12.49 -10.21 9.24
CA VAL A 197 -12.65 -11.59 9.70
C VAL A 197 -11.29 -12.15 10.10
N ALA A 198 -11.24 -12.84 11.24
CA ALA A 198 -10.09 -13.64 11.66
C ALA A 198 -10.35 -15.11 11.43
N TYR A 199 -9.39 -15.79 10.83
CA TYR A 199 -9.40 -17.23 10.59
C TYR A 199 -8.26 -17.90 11.33
N SER A 200 -8.51 -19.13 11.80
CA SER A 200 -7.42 -20.03 12.20
C SER A 200 -6.50 -20.30 11.01
N ALA A 201 -5.23 -20.00 11.13
CA ALA A 201 -4.26 -20.19 10.05
C ALA A 201 -4.16 -21.67 9.60
N THR A 202 -4.33 -22.61 10.51
CA THR A 202 -4.21 -24.05 10.23
C THR A 202 -5.46 -24.67 9.63
N THR A 203 -6.66 -24.22 10.02
CA THR A 203 -7.92 -24.87 9.63
C THR A 203 -8.81 -24.03 8.72
N GLY A 204 -8.58 -22.71 8.63
CA GLY A 204 -9.46 -21.78 7.94
C GLY A 204 -10.79 -21.51 8.65
N THR A 205 -10.98 -22.05 9.87
CA THR A 205 -12.20 -21.80 10.65
C THR A 205 -12.24 -20.34 11.08
N ALA A 206 -13.37 -19.64 10.85
CA ALA A 206 -13.58 -18.29 11.34
C ALA A 206 -13.59 -18.30 12.88
N LEU A 207 -12.73 -17.47 13.46
CA LEU A 207 -12.61 -17.29 14.90
C LEU A 207 -13.55 -16.18 15.38
N TRP A 208 -13.59 -15.10 14.64
CA TRP A 208 -14.51 -13.99 14.85
C TRP A 208 -14.66 -13.16 13.55
N SER A 209 -15.76 -12.44 13.46
CA SER A 209 -15.99 -11.41 12.43
C SER A 209 -16.54 -10.15 13.07
N GLN A 210 -16.23 -9.00 12.51
CA GLN A 210 -16.67 -7.71 13.01
C GLN A 210 -17.08 -6.77 11.89
N SER A 211 -18.24 -6.14 12.11
CA SER A 211 -18.68 -5.00 11.32
C SER A 211 -17.98 -3.74 11.82
N SER A 212 -17.14 -3.15 10.99
CA SER A 212 -16.29 -2.02 11.40
C SER A 212 -16.85 -0.65 11.03
N GLY A 213 -17.89 -0.60 10.21
CA GLY A 213 -18.31 0.66 9.57
C GLY A 213 -17.25 1.20 8.59
N VAL A 214 -16.21 0.43 8.28
CA VAL A 214 -15.21 0.72 7.25
C VAL A 214 -15.81 0.33 5.90
N SER A 215 -15.84 1.25 4.96
CA SER A 215 -16.29 1.01 3.59
C SER A 215 -15.09 0.78 2.67
N GLU A 216 -15.33 0.39 1.45
CA GLU A 216 -14.42 0.03 0.35
C GLU A 216 -12.97 0.56 0.41
N GLY A 217 -12.03 -0.18 -0.18
CA GLY A 217 -10.61 0.19 -0.24
C GLY A 217 -9.87 -0.07 1.08
N VAL A 218 -9.91 -1.31 1.54
CA VAL A 218 -9.51 -1.68 2.91
C VAL A 218 -8.07 -2.16 2.94
N SER A 219 -7.31 -1.65 3.90
CA SER A 219 -5.96 -2.10 4.24
C SER A 219 -5.91 -2.55 5.70
N ALA A 220 -5.17 -3.62 6.00
CA ALA A 220 -5.04 -4.19 7.33
C ALA A 220 -3.59 -4.49 7.70
N ALA A 221 -3.24 -4.32 8.98
CA ALA A 221 -1.96 -4.75 9.51
C ALA A 221 -2.12 -5.27 10.95
N ALA A 222 -1.45 -6.39 11.26
CA ALA A 222 -1.36 -6.90 12.61
C ALA A 222 -0.31 -6.13 13.42
N SER A 223 -0.55 -5.94 14.72
CA SER A 223 0.45 -5.37 15.62
C SER A 223 1.65 -6.32 15.77
N PRO A 224 2.89 -5.81 15.88
CA PRO A 224 4.07 -6.66 16.04
C PRO A 224 4.05 -7.54 17.30
N ASN A 225 3.29 -7.15 18.33
CA ASN A 225 3.12 -7.94 19.55
C ASN A 225 1.92 -8.91 19.50
N GLY A 226 1.17 -8.96 18.38
CA GLY A 226 0.02 -9.84 18.18
C GLY A 226 -1.25 -9.47 18.97
N SER A 227 -1.28 -8.33 19.67
CA SER A 227 -2.42 -7.97 20.52
C SER A 227 -3.59 -7.32 19.76
N ALA A 228 -3.32 -6.72 18.60
CA ALA A 228 -4.30 -5.96 17.83
C ALA A 228 -4.15 -6.19 16.33
N VAL A 229 -5.23 -5.96 15.60
CA VAL A 229 -5.23 -5.76 14.15
C VAL A 229 -5.85 -4.41 13.85
N TYR A 230 -5.20 -3.64 12.99
CA TYR A 230 -5.63 -2.32 12.54
C TYR A 230 -6.18 -2.42 11.14
N VAL A 231 -7.27 -1.73 10.89
CA VAL A 231 -7.95 -1.74 9.59
C VAL A 231 -8.34 -0.32 9.23
N ALA A 232 -8.08 0.07 8.00
CA ALA A 232 -8.48 1.37 7.48
C ALA A 232 -9.13 1.22 6.11
N GLY A 233 -10.20 1.98 5.85
CA GLY A 233 -10.90 2.00 4.56
C GLY A 233 -11.88 3.16 4.48
N GLY A 234 -12.13 3.65 3.28
CA GLY A 234 -12.88 4.88 3.09
C GLY A 234 -12.24 6.04 3.84
N SER A 235 -12.93 6.57 4.83
CA SER A 235 -12.42 7.66 5.71
C SER A 235 -12.30 7.24 7.19
N THR A 236 -12.32 5.94 7.48
CA THR A 236 -12.36 5.38 8.84
C THR A 236 -11.14 4.51 9.11
N VAL A 237 -10.66 4.51 10.34
CA VAL A 237 -9.69 3.58 10.90
C VAL A 237 -10.21 2.97 12.18
N ALA A 238 -9.91 1.69 12.41
CA ALA A 238 -10.27 0.98 13.61
C ALA A 238 -9.18 0.01 14.06
N ALA A 239 -9.10 -0.23 15.36
CA ALA A 239 -8.28 -1.27 15.97
C ALA A 239 -9.18 -2.29 16.67
N TYR A 240 -8.84 -3.55 16.49
CA TYR A 240 -9.54 -4.69 17.08
C TYR A 240 -8.58 -5.49 17.94
N ASN A 241 -9.07 -6.02 19.04
CA ASN A 241 -8.34 -7.05 19.78
C ASN A 241 -8.17 -8.28 18.89
N ALA A 242 -6.94 -8.69 18.64
CA ALA A 242 -6.62 -9.76 17.69
C ALA A 242 -7.24 -11.12 18.08
N ALA A 243 -7.37 -11.42 19.37
CA ALA A 243 -7.90 -12.69 19.85
C ALA A 243 -9.43 -12.75 19.85
N THR A 244 -10.11 -11.62 20.11
CA THR A 244 -11.57 -11.60 20.36
C THR A 244 -12.38 -10.85 19.32
N GLY A 245 -11.75 -10.03 18.50
CA GLY A 245 -12.42 -9.12 17.57
C GLY A 245 -13.06 -7.89 18.23
N ALA A 246 -12.96 -7.74 19.55
CA ALA A 246 -13.53 -6.58 20.23
C ALA A 246 -12.88 -5.29 19.71
N VAL A 247 -13.71 -4.29 19.41
CA VAL A 247 -13.23 -2.96 19.00
C VAL A 247 -12.49 -2.31 20.17
N LEU A 248 -11.23 -1.98 19.96
CA LEU A 248 -10.41 -1.25 20.93
C LEU A 248 -10.65 0.25 20.81
N TRP A 249 -10.62 0.74 19.58
CA TRP A 249 -10.94 2.12 19.22
C TRP A 249 -11.29 2.23 17.73
N SER A 250 -11.99 3.29 17.35
CA SER A 250 -12.26 3.64 15.95
C SER A 250 -12.40 5.15 15.79
N GLY A 251 -12.11 5.66 14.61
CA GLY A 251 -12.19 7.09 14.34
C GLY A 251 -11.94 7.45 12.88
N PRO A 252 -11.87 8.75 12.55
CA PRO A 252 -11.54 9.22 11.22
C PRO A 252 -10.10 8.83 10.85
N ALA A 253 -9.90 8.31 9.63
CA ALA A 253 -8.58 7.91 9.13
C ALA A 253 -7.66 9.10 8.77
N GLY A 254 -8.18 10.32 8.70
CA GLY A 254 -7.47 11.50 8.21
C GLY A 254 -7.63 11.72 6.70
N PRO A 255 -7.18 10.83 5.80
CA PRO A 255 -7.52 10.90 4.38
C PRO A 255 -9.02 10.75 4.11
N THR A 256 -9.51 11.37 3.04
CA THR A 256 -10.92 11.20 2.60
C THR A 256 -11.14 9.83 1.98
N THR A 257 -10.12 9.31 1.28
CA THR A 257 -10.06 7.93 0.79
C THR A 257 -8.75 7.32 1.22
N THR A 258 -8.83 6.18 1.89
CA THR A 258 -7.63 5.45 2.36
C THR A 258 -6.94 4.76 1.17
N GLY A 259 -5.62 4.81 1.14
CA GLY A 259 -4.78 4.03 0.24
C GLY A 259 -4.23 2.81 0.96
N GLU A 260 -3.35 3.01 1.91
CA GLU A 260 -2.68 1.93 2.64
C GLU A 260 -2.43 2.30 4.10
N LEU A 261 -2.29 1.28 4.94
CA LEU A 261 -1.99 1.34 6.36
C LEU A 261 -0.74 0.51 6.69
N THR A 262 0.09 1.00 7.60
CA THR A 262 1.21 0.25 8.18
C THR A 262 1.37 0.55 9.67
N VAL A 263 2.05 -0.35 10.39
CA VAL A 263 2.32 -0.22 11.84
C VAL A 263 3.82 -0.03 12.05
N SER A 264 4.21 0.83 13.00
CA SER A 264 5.61 0.98 13.36
C SER A 264 6.19 -0.34 13.90
N PRO A 265 7.49 -0.62 13.71
CA PRO A 265 8.12 -1.86 14.17
C PRO A 265 8.01 -2.10 15.68
N ASP A 266 7.96 -1.03 16.47
CA ASP A 266 7.75 -1.06 17.92
C ASP A 266 6.27 -1.24 18.34
N GLY A 267 5.35 -1.22 17.37
CA GLY A 267 3.91 -1.35 17.59
C GLY A 267 3.26 -0.11 18.24
N SER A 268 3.98 1.00 18.38
CA SER A 268 3.47 2.19 19.07
C SER A 268 2.61 3.10 18.19
N LYS A 269 2.76 3.03 16.87
CA LYS A 269 2.09 3.93 15.92
C LYS A 269 1.47 3.19 14.76
N VAL A 270 0.36 3.72 14.28
CA VAL A 270 -0.29 3.33 13.02
C VAL A 270 -0.20 4.49 12.05
N PHE A 271 0.30 4.23 10.84
CA PHE A 271 0.38 5.22 9.77
C PHE A 271 -0.60 4.88 8.67
N ILE A 272 -1.31 5.89 8.19
CA ILE A 272 -2.30 5.75 7.11
C ILE A 272 -2.01 6.80 6.07
N THR A 273 -2.04 6.40 4.81
CA THR A 273 -1.97 7.35 3.70
C THR A 273 -3.17 7.19 2.77
N GLY A 274 -3.39 8.20 1.95
CA GLY A 274 -4.47 8.20 0.98
C GLY A 274 -4.65 9.54 0.28
N THR A 275 -5.82 9.72 -0.29
CA THR A 275 -6.18 10.93 -1.02
C THR A 275 -7.15 11.76 -0.20
N SER A 276 -6.93 13.07 -0.13
CA SER A 276 -7.91 14.04 0.34
C SER A 276 -8.19 15.09 -0.74
N TYR A 277 -9.41 15.61 -0.73
CA TYR A 277 -9.87 16.58 -1.70
C TYR A 277 -9.94 17.96 -1.07
N THR A 278 -9.63 18.98 -1.87
CA THR A 278 -9.82 20.38 -1.42
C THR A 278 -11.33 20.68 -1.31
N PRO A 279 -11.77 21.49 -0.33
CA PRO A 279 -13.19 21.82 -0.14
C PRO A 279 -13.87 22.43 -1.36
N THR A 280 -13.10 23.03 -2.26
CA THR A 280 -13.59 23.68 -3.49
C THR A 280 -13.57 22.77 -4.72
N ASN A 281 -13.29 21.46 -4.58
CA ASN A 281 -13.09 20.51 -5.67
C ASN A 281 -12.03 20.91 -6.71
N ASN A 282 -11.11 21.80 -6.34
CA ASN A 282 -10.07 22.33 -7.21
C ASN A 282 -8.73 21.58 -7.08
N GLY A 283 -8.75 20.36 -6.56
CA GLY A 283 -7.57 19.51 -6.46
C GLY A 283 -7.70 18.40 -5.42
N SER A 284 -6.78 17.46 -5.48
CA SER A 284 -6.57 16.42 -4.48
C SER A 284 -5.10 16.38 -4.07
N TYR A 285 -4.82 15.79 -2.91
CA TYR A 285 -3.47 15.77 -2.35
C TYR A 285 -3.22 14.48 -1.56
N TYR A 286 -1.95 14.17 -1.32
CA TYR A 286 -1.57 13.12 -0.39
C TYR A 286 -1.93 13.58 1.02
N ALA A 287 -2.71 12.79 1.72
CA ALA A 287 -2.96 12.95 3.13
C ALA A 287 -2.35 11.76 3.87
N THR A 288 -1.59 12.04 4.91
CA THR A 288 -0.96 11.02 5.74
C THR A 288 -1.25 11.37 7.19
N ALA A 289 -1.61 10.38 7.98
CA ALA A 289 -1.88 10.53 9.40
C ALA A 289 -1.14 9.46 10.20
N ALA A 290 -0.71 9.82 11.40
CA ALA A 290 -0.19 8.89 12.39
C ALA A 290 -1.09 8.90 13.62
N PHE A 291 -1.32 7.71 14.16
CA PHE A 291 -2.13 7.48 15.33
C PHE A 291 -1.31 6.76 16.39
N ASP A 292 -1.59 7.05 17.65
CA ASP A 292 -1.18 6.23 18.77
C ASP A 292 -1.89 4.87 18.66
N ALA A 293 -1.14 3.80 18.60
CA ALA A 293 -1.67 2.46 18.30
C ALA A 293 -2.58 1.93 19.42
N ALA A 294 -2.37 2.33 20.65
CA ALA A 294 -3.14 1.87 21.81
C ALA A 294 -4.46 2.62 21.98
N SER A 295 -4.47 3.93 21.76
CA SER A 295 -5.62 4.79 22.04
C SER A 295 -6.38 5.29 20.81
N GLY A 296 -5.78 5.20 19.60
CA GLY A 296 -6.32 5.80 18.39
C GLY A 296 -6.21 7.32 18.33
N ALA A 297 -5.52 7.95 19.28
CA ALA A 297 -5.32 9.39 19.26
C ALA A 297 -4.46 9.80 18.05
N THR A 298 -4.90 10.81 17.32
CA THR A 298 -4.10 11.37 16.23
C THR A 298 -2.84 12.04 16.79
N LEU A 299 -1.67 11.55 16.37
CA LEU A 299 -0.38 12.12 16.76
C LEU A 299 0.00 13.29 15.85
N TRP A 300 -0.16 13.11 14.56
CA TRP A 300 0.06 14.15 13.55
C TRP A 300 -0.68 13.86 12.26
N THR A 301 -0.87 14.90 11.46
CA THR A 301 -1.34 14.79 10.08
C THR A 301 -0.41 15.59 9.17
N ALA A 302 -0.11 15.06 8.00
CA ALA A 302 0.71 15.71 6.99
C ALA A 302 -0.01 15.69 5.63
N ASN A 303 -0.07 16.86 5.00
CA ASN A 303 -0.69 17.04 3.70
C ASN A 303 0.38 17.47 2.70
N PHE A 304 0.61 16.65 1.68
CA PHE A 304 1.51 17.03 0.60
C PHE A 304 0.69 17.51 -0.58
N GLN A 305 0.68 18.84 -0.76
CA GLN A 305 -0.11 19.52 -1.78
C GLN A 305 0.72 20.59 -2.50
N LYS A 306 0.52 20.69 -3.82
CA LYS A 306 0.79 21.91 -4.56
C LYS A 306 -0.52 22.62 -4.88
N PRO A 307 -0.59 23.97 -4.82
CA PRO A 307 -1.79 24.71 -5.19
C PRO A 307 -2.27 24.31 -6.59
N ARG A 308 -3.56 23.97 -6.72
CA ARG A 308 -4.22 23.55 -7.98
C ARG A 308 -3.59 22.33 -8.65
N SER A 309 -3.07 21.38 -7.87
CA SER A 309 -2.61 20.08 -8.36
C SER A 309 -3.59 18.99 -7.93
N PHE A 310 -3.57 17.89 -8.68
CA PHE A 310 -4.22 16.65 -8.29
C PHE A 310 -3.13 15.67 -7.86
N GLY A 311 -3.42 14.84 -6.88
CA GLY A 311 -2.52 13.81 -6.43
C GLY A 311 -3.20 12.92 -5.42
N GLY A 312 -2.78 11.68 -5.34
CA GLY A 312 -3.27 10.71 -4.37
C GLY A 312 -2.16 9.75 -3.99
N ALA A 313 -2.01 9.51 -2.69
CA ALA A 313 -1.10 8.51 -2.19
C ALA A 313 -1.72 7.12 -2.31
N SER A 314 -0.92 6.16 -2.73
CA SER A 314 -1.31 4.76 -2.91
C SER A 314 -0.70 3.85 -1.86
N ALA A 315 0.55 4.12 -1.44
CA ALA A 315 1.33 3.21 -0.60
C ALA A 315 2.07 3.94 0.52
N VAL A 316 2.22 3.26 1.67
CA VAL A 316 2.97 3.73 2.82
C VAL A 316 3.85 2.61 3.39
N ALA A 317 5.12 2.93 3.64
CA ALA A 317 6.05 2.05 4.35
C ALA A 317 6.75 2.81 5.47
N VAL A 318 7.17 2.10 6.50
CA VAL A 318 7.92 2.63 7.63
C VAL A 318 9.32 1.99 7.67
N SER A 319 10.35 2.76 8.00
CA SER A 319 11.69 2.22 8.21
C SER A 319 11.73 1.25 9.39
N LEU A 320 12.62 0.25 9.33
CA LEU A 320 12.71 -0.77 10.39
C LEU A 320 13.11 -0.20 11.77
N ASP A 321 13.82 0.94 11.79
CA ASP A 321 14.11 1.70 13.01
C ASP A 321 12.94 2.56 13.51
N GLY A 322 11.81 2.57 12.78
CA GLY A 322 10.61 3.35 13.11
C GLY A 322 10.78 4.87 12.96
N SER A 323 11.89 5.36 12.42
CA SER A 323 12.20 6.80 12.38
C SER A 323 11.58 7.55 11.21
N LYS A 324 11.30 6.87 10.09
CA LYS A 324 10.81 7.49 8.85
C LYS A 324 9.59 6.78 8.28
N VAL A 325 8.72 7.56 7.68
CA VAL A 325 7.56 7.08 6.91
C VAL A 325 7.70 7.54 5.47
N PHE A 326 7.55 6.61 4.52
CA PHE A 326 7.65 6.85 3.09
C PHE A 326 6.28 6.66 2.44
N VAL A 327 5.84 7.66 1.71
CA VAL A 327 4.53 7.69 1.04
C VAL A 327 4.72 7.86 -0.45
N THR A 328 4.13 6.98 -1.22
CA THR A 328 4.23 6.97 -2.69
C THR A 328 2.86 7.06 -3.34
N GLY A 329 2.80 7.64 -4.54
CA GLY A 329 1.56 7.75 -5.31
C GLY A 329 1.71 8.59 -6.57
N SER A 330 0.61 9.15 -7.03
CA SER A 330 0.50 9.93 -8.27
C SER A 330 0.42 11.42 -7.99
N MET A 331 1.18 12.22 -8.73
CA MET A 331 1.19 13.70 -8.64
C MET A 331 0.97 14.32 -10.01
N TYR A 332 0.03 15.25 -10.13
CA TYR A 332 -0.20 16.06 -11.33
C TYR A 332 0.47 17.42 -11.20
N GLY A 333 1.01 17.94 -12.27
CA GLY A 333 1.53 19.31 -12.33
C GLY A 333 0.42 20.35 -12.55
N ARG A 334 0.64 21.58 -12.09
CA ARG A 334 -0.33 22.69 -12.12
C ARG A 334 -0.92 23.06 -13.50
N ALA A 335 -0.22 22.76 -14.57
CA ALA A 335 -0.63 23.08 -15.95
C ALA A 335 -0.43 21.88 -16.89
N SER A 336 -0.22 20.70 -16.32
CA SER A 336 0.24 19.53 -17.04
C SER A 336 -0.83 18.44 -16.96
N THR A 337 -1.17 17.91 -18.11
CA THR A 337 -1.92 16.66 -18.23
C THR A 337 -1.08 15.45 -17.81
N THR A 338 0.21 15.67 -17.48
CA THR A 338 1.14 14.61 -17.10
C THR A 338 1.02 14.25 -15.64
N ILE A 339 0.78 12.97 -15.35
CA ILE A 339 0.86 12.39 -14.03
C ILE A 339 2.32 12.00 -13.78
N ARG A 340 2.79 12.22 -12.57
CA ARG A 340 4.13 11.81 -12.13
C ARG A 340 4.03 10.98 -10.87
N TRP A 341 4.82 9.96 -10.78
CA TRP A 341 5.01 9.28 -9.53
C TRP A 341 5.86 10.16 -8.57
N GLY A 342 5.47 10.19 -7.33
CA GLY A 342 6.16 10.93 -6.30
C GLY A 342 6.25 10.16 -5.01
N THR A 343 7.38 10.31 -4.34
CA THR A 343 7.60 9.74 -3.01
C THR A 343 7.98 10.86 -2.05
N VAL A 344 7.35 10.85 -0.88
CA VAL A 344 7.60 11.81 0.20
C VAL A 344 8.05 11.03 1.43
N ALA A 345 9.09 11.50 2.09
CA ALA A 345 9.50 10.97 3.39
C ALA A 345 9.14 11.96 4.50
N TYR A 346 8.64 11.41 5.58
CA TYR A 346 8.31 12.13 6.80
C TYR A 346 9.09 11.57 7.98
N ASP A 347 9.41 12.42 8.94
CA ASP A 347 9.79 12.00 10.29
C ASP A 347 8.59 11.32 10.96
N ALA A 348 8.76 10.08 11.39
CA ALA A 348 7.66 9.25 11.90
C ALA A 348 7.09 9.74 13.24
N SER A 349 7.84 10.55 13.99
CA SER A 349 7.41 11.08 15.29
C SER A 349 6.63 12.40 15.16
N THR A 350 6.98 13.22 14.17
CA THR A 350 6.45 14.60 14.07
C THR A 350 5.62 14.85 12.81
N GLY A 351 5.68 13.99 11.80
CA GLY A 351 5.09 14.24 10.47
C GLY A 351 5.81 15.31 9.65
N THR A 352 6.99 15.76 10.11
CA THR A 352 7.77 16.75 9.37
C THR A 352 8.30 16.15 8.07
N GLN A 353 8.07 16.81 6.94
CA GLN A 353 8.61 16.39 5.66
C GLN A 353 10.12 16.46 5.65
N LEU A 354 10.78 15.34 5.41
CA LEU A 354 12.25 15.25 5.29
C LEU A 354 12.70 15.53 3.86
N TRP A 355 12.10 14.87 2.90
CA TRP A 355 12.38 15.08 1.49
C TRP A 355 11.18 14.72 0.61
N VAL A 356 11.20 15.14 -0.63
CA VAL A 356 10.27 14.77 -1.67
C VAL A 356 11.00 14.56 -2.99
N VAL A 357 10.73 13.44 -3.63
CA VAL A 357 11.22 13.15 -4.97
C VAL A 357 10.08 12.98 -5.94
N ARG A 358 10.33 13.35 -7.19
CA ARG A 358 9.44 13.10 -8.33
C ARG A 358 10.23 12.37 -9.38
N PHE A 359 9.62 11.36 -9.95
CA PHE A 359 10.25 10.63 -11.03
C PHE A 359 10.65 11.60 -12.16
N PRO A 360 11.88 11.50 -12.69
CA PRO A 360 12.52 12.59 -13.45
C PRO A 360 11.99 12.84 -14.86
N ASN A 361 10.94 12.18 -15.35
CA ASN A 361 10.49 12.36 -16.71
C ASN A 361 9.37 13.42 -16.90
N LEU A 362 9.32 14.05 -18.07
CA LEU A 362 8.53 15.24 -18.35
C LEU A 362 7.32 15.03 -19.29
N SER A 363 7.19 13.89 -19.96
CA SER A 363 6.29 13.76 -21.11
C SER A 363 5.11 12.81 -20.97
N ASP A 364 5.10 11.89 -19.99
CA ASP A 364 4.12 10.80 -19.95
C ASP A 364 3.39 10.68 -18.61
N THR A 365 2.25 9.98 -18.64
CA THR A 365 1.46 9.67 -17.46
C THR A 365 2.11 8.50 -16.74
N ILE A 366 2.72 8.74 -15.57
CA ILE A 366 3.40 7.73 -14.76
C ILE A 366 2.85 7.71 -13.34
N GLN A 367 2.67 6.52 -12.78
CA GLN A 367 2.05 6.31 -11.49
C GLN A 367 2.91 5.39 -10.63
N GLY A 368 3.26 5.82 -9.41
CA GLY A 368 3.79 4.94 -8.37
C GLY A 368 2.65 4.20 -7.70
N THR A 369 2.73 2.89 -7.60
CA THR A 369 1.66 2.04 -7.08
C THR A 369 1.96 1.46 -5.71
N ALA A 370 3.20 1.05 -5.47
CA ALA A 370 3.64 0.42 -4.23
C ALA A 370 5.05 0.88 -3.83
N ASN A 371 5.36 0.78 -2.56
CA ASN A 371 6.71 1.01 -2.03
C ASN A 371 7.08 -0.03 -0.96
N ALA A 372 8.38 -0.24 -0.78
CA ALA A 372 8.95 -1.07 0.29
C ALA A 372 10.27 -0.45 0.77
N VAL A 373 10.67 -0.78 1.98
CA VAL A 373 11.94 -0.34 2.57
C VAL A 373 12.88 -1.54 2.68
N SER A 374 14.17 -1.33 2.39
CA SER A 374 15.18 -2.37 2.63
C SER A 374 15.28 -2.72 4.12
N PRO A 375 15.61 -3.97 4.49
CA PRO A 375 15.70 -4.37 5.90
C PRO A 375 16.74 -3.57 6.72
N ASP A 376 17.77 -3.03 6.07
CA ASP A 376 18.75 -2.15 6.71
C ASP A 376 18.29 -0.68 6.83
N GLY A 377 17.09 -0.37 6.31
CA GLY A 377 16.52 0.98 6.31
C GLY A 377 17.22 1.98 5.39
N SER A 378 18.19 1.54 4.59
CA SER A 378 19.01 2.45 3.75
C SER A 378 18.34 2.86 2.45
N LYS A 379 17.39 2.07 1.95
CA LYS A 379 16.77 2.26 0.63
C LYS A 379 15.24 2.19 0.68
N VAL A 380 14.62 2.95 -0.21
CA VAL A 380 13.18 2.86 -0.52
C VAL A 380 13.02 2.41 -1.96
N PHE A 381 12.32 1.32 -2.16
CA PHE A 381 11.95 0.80 -3.47
C PHE A 381 10.55 1.25 -3.83
N VAL A 382 10.34 1.62 -5.07
CA VAL A 382 9.03 2.03 -5.60
C VAL A 382 8.83 1.36 -6.93
N THR A 383 7.63 0.84 -7.17
CA THR A 383 7.25 0.29 -8.48
C THR A 383 6.02 0.98 -9.04
N GLY A 384 5.80 0.84 -10.34
CA GLY A 384 4.67 1.46 -11.03
C GLY A 384 4.85 1.51 -12.54
N LEU A 385 4.28 2.56 -13.14
CA LEU A 385 4.43 2.91 -14.55
C LEU A 385 5.62 3.84 -14.73
N THR A 386 6.43 3.61 -15.74
CA THR A 386 7.51 4.50 -16.19
C THR A 386 7.42 4.73 -17.69
N PRO A 387 7.92 5.86 -18.21
CA PRO A 387 7.90 6.09 -19.65
C PRO A 387 8.76 5.09 -20.40
N GLY A 388 8.22 4.52 -21.45
CA GLY A 388 8.90 3.63 -22.37
C GLY A 388 9.08 4.22 -23.76
N ARG A 389 9.75 3.48 -24.63
CA ARG A 389 9.98 3.91 -26.03
C ARG A 389 8.71 3.86 -26.90
N SER A 390 7.75 3.02 -26.55
CA SER A 390 6.53 2.77 -27.33
C SER A 390 5.25 2.79 -26.51
N GLY A 391 5.29 3.35 -25.30
CA GLY A 391 4.21 3.40 -24.30
C GLY A 391 4.80 3.32 -22.90
N ASP A 392 3.96 3.09 -21.90
CA ASP A 392 4.41 2.99 -20.52
C ASP A 392 5.07 1.62 -20.26
N ASP A 393 6.23 1.65 -19.61
CA ASP A 393 6.97 0.47 -19.20
C ASP A 393 6.67 0.13 -17.72
N TYR A 394 6.89 -1.13 -17.36
CA TYR A 394 6.90 -1.57 -15.98
C TYR A 394 8.19 -1.06 -15.31
N GLY A 395 8.07 -0.11 -14.39
CA GLY A 395 9.20 0.55 -13.76
C GLY A 395 9.40 0.19 -12.30
N THR A 396 10.66 0.18 -11.88
CA THR A 396 11.07 0.06 -10.48
C THR A 396 12.22 1.02 -10.23
N ALA A 397 12.21 1.72 -9.11
CA ALA A 397 13.29 2.63 -8.72
C ALA A 397 13.69 2.39 -7.26
N ALA A 398 14.96 2.63 -6.97
CA ALA A 398 15.47 2.70 -5.61
C ALA A 398 15.96 4.10 -5.30
N TYR A 399 15.63 4.56 -4.10
CA TYR A 399 16.06 5.84 -3.55
C TYR A 399 16.82 5.63 -2.25
N ASP A 400 17.80 6.46 -1.99
CA ASP A 400 18.42 6.58 -0.67
C ASP A 400 17.37 7.06 0.35
N ALA A 401 17.13 6.28 1.39
CA ALA A 401 16.07 6.54 2.36
C ALA A 401 16.31 7.79 3.21
N SER A 402 17.56 8.26 3.33
CA SER A 402 17.92 9.43 4.12
C SER A 402 17.79 10.74 3.34
N THR A 403 18.08 10.71 2.04
CA THR A 403 18.19 11.91 1.21
C THR A 403 17.17 12.01 0.09
N GLY A 404 16.52 10.87 -0.28
CA GLY A 404 15.69 10.77 -1.47
C GLY A 404 16.48 10.74 -2.78
N ALA A 405 17.81 10.63 -2.74
CA ALA A 405 18.62 10.54 -3.94
C ALA A 405 18.27 9.26 -4.72
N LEU A 406 18.07 9.41 -6.03
CA LEU A 406 17.84 8.25 -6.90
C LEU A 406 19.12 7.42 -7.00
N LEU A 407 19.03 6.14 -6.65
CA LEU A 407 20.14 5.19 -6.74
C LEU A 407 20.16 4.48 -8.08
N TRP A 408 19.02 3.92 -8.49
CA TRP A 408 18.87 3.27 -9.77
C TRP A 408 17.40 3.25 -10.24
N ILE A 409 17.21 3.03 -11.55
CA ILE A 409 15.91 2.77 -12.17
C ILE A 409 16.05 1.48 -12.98
N GLY A 410 15.13 0.54 -12.79
CA GLY A 410 14.87 -0.60 -13.64
C GLY A 410 13.61 -0.37 -14.47
N SER A 411 13.67 -0.71 -15.74
CA SER A 411 12.52 -0.66 -16.64
C SER A 411 12.42 -2.00 -17.37
N TYR A 412 11.22 -2.56 -17.36
CA TYR A 412 10.93 -3.80 -18.09
C TYR A 412 9.92 -3.51 -19.17
N THR A 413 10.31 -3.77 -20.40
CA THR A 413 9.51 -3.53 -21.59
C THR A 413 9.51 -4.74 -22.52
N ARG A 414 8.43 -4.85 -23.28
CA ARG A 414 8.32 -5.78 -24.41
C ARG A 414 7.77 -5.03 -25.62
N PRO A 415 8.37 -5.12 -26.82
CA PRO A 415 7.87 -4.42 -27.99
C PRO A 415 6.38 -4.67 -28.25
N GLY A 416 5.59 -3.60 -28.38
CA GLY A 416 4.15 -3.66 -28.57
C GLY A 416 3.32 -3.92 -27.29
N PHE A 417 3.94 -3.79 -26.11
CA PHE A 417 3.30 -3.90 -24.82
C PHE A 417 3.56 -2.66 -23.97
N THR A 418 2.66 -2.39 -23.05
CA THR A 418 2.81 -1.48 -21.92
C THR A 418 2.83 -2.30 -20.64
N GLY A 419 3.35 -1.77 -19.54
CA GLY A 419 3.45 -2.53 -18.29
C GLY A 419 3.27 -1.69 -17.04
N ILE A 420 2.84 -2.33 -15.95
CA ILE A 420 2.68 -1.72 -14.63
C ILE A 420 3.17 -2.66 -13.53
N GLY A 421 4.05 -2.16 -12.66
CA GLY A 421 4.32 -2.78 -11.36
C GLY A 421 3.19 -2.46 -10.39
N ARG A 422 2.78 -3.42 -9.59
CA ARG A 422 1.67 -3.28 -8.64
C ARG A 422 2.05 -3.53 -7.21
N SER A 423 3.03 -4.39 -6.98
CA SER A 423 3.53 -4.75 -5.67
C SER A 423 5.06 -4.81 -5.68
N VAL A 424 5.68 -4.56 -4.55
CA VAL A 424 7.12 -4.60 -4.36
C VAL A 424 7.46 -5.11 -2.96
N ALA A 425 8.39 -6.06 -2.88
CA ALA A 425 8.88 -6.61 -1.63
C ALA A 425 10.41 -6.70 -1.63
N ALA A 426 11.06 -6.38 -0.51
CA ALA A 426 12.49 -6.59 -0.31
C ALA A 426 12.75 -7.99 0.27
N SER A 427 13.86 -8.61 -0.13
CA SER A 427 14.29 -9.87 0.52
C SER A 427 14.71 -9.61 1.97
N PRO A 428 14.49 -10.56 2.89
CA PRO A 428 14.85 -10.40 4.30
C PRO A 428 16.35 -10.13 4.55
N ASP A 429 17.21 -10.63 3.67
CA ASP A 429 18.65 -10.38 3.70
C ASP A 429 19.07 -9.03 3.09
N GLY A 430 18.10 -8.28 2.55
CA GLY A 430 18.34 -6.99 1.89
C GLY A 430 19.08 -7.06 0.56
N SER A 431 19.38 -8.26 0.02
CA SER A 431 20.17 -8.40 -1.21
C SER A 431 19.38 -8.16 -2.47
N LYS A 432 18.05 -8.35 -2.45
CA LYS A 432 17.16 -8.28 -3.61
C LYS A 432 15.90 -7.50 -3.32
N VAL A 433 15.31 -7.01 -4.39
CA VAL A 433 13.94 -6.51 -4.41
C VAL A 433 13.17 -7.22 -5.52
N PHE A 434 11.94 -7.62 -5.20
CA PHE A 434 11.02 -8.29 -6.11
C PHE A 434 9.84 -7.38 -6.39
N THR A 435 9.28 -7.50 -7.59
CA THR A 435 8.08 -6.75 -7.96
C THR A 435 7.15 -7.64 -8.75
N ALA A 436 5.86 -7.51 -8.52
CA ALA A 436 4.82 -8.19 -9.27
C ALA A 436 3.90 -7.18 -9.99
N GLY A 437 3.38 -7.58 -11.15
CA GLY A 437 2.53 -6.71 -11.94
C GLY A 437 2.05 -7.37 -13.23
N ALA A 438 1.81 -6.55 -14.26
CA ALA A 438 1.30 -7.01 -15.53
C ALA A 438 1.89 -6.26 -16.72
N ILE A 439 1.92 -6.92 -17.87
CA ILE A 439 2.11 -6.27 -19.17
C ILE A 439 0.87 -6.49 -20.05
N PHE A 440 0.55 -5.46 -20.84
CA PHE A 440 -0.64 -5.34 -21.66
C PHE A 440 -0.22 -5.23 -23.12
N LYS A 441 -0.87 -5.93 -24.01
CA LYS A 441 -0.76 -5.63 -25.43
C LYS A 441 -1.41 -4.26 -25.69
N ASN A 442 -0.75 -3.37 -26.42
CA ASN A 442 -1.20 -1.99 -26.63
C ASN A 442 -2.70 -1.94 -26.97
N GLY A 443 -3.48 -1.23 -26.13
CA GLY A 443 -4.93 -1.12 -26.25
C GLY A 443 -5.75 -2.35 -25.83
N GLY A 444 -5.14 -3.33 -25.17
CA GLY A 444 -5.78 -4.58 -24.75
C GLY A 444 -5.80 -4.81 -23.23
N LEU A 445 -6.39 -5.96 -22.85
CA LEU A 445 -6.37 -6.47 -21.48
C LEU A 445 -4.96 -6.94 -21.08
N PRO A 446 -4.65 -7.06 -19.76
CA PRO A 446 -3.41 -7.65 -19.28
C PRO A 446 -3.16 -9.01 -19.93
N THR A 447 -1.97 -9.21 -20.47
CA THR A 447 -1.65 -10.42 -21.23
C THR A 447 -0.76 -11.36 -20.45
N PHE A 448 0.12 -10.80 -19.60
CA PHE A 448 1.04 -11.56 -18.79
C PHE A 448 1.11 -10.97 -17.39
N MET A 449 1.10 -11.83 -16.39
CA MET A 449 1.65 -11.53 -15.08
C MET A 449 3.18 -11.52 -15.21
N VAL A 450 3.82 -10.51 -14.64
CA VAL A 450 5.27 -10.34 -14.70
C VAL A 450 5.81 -10.20 -13.29
N THR A 451 6.84 -10.97 -12.99
CA THR A 451 7.60 -10.87 -11.75
C THR A 451 9.04 -10.58 -12.08
N LEU A 452 9.61 -9.57 -11.46
CA LEU A 452 11.00 -9.12 -11.69
C LEU A 452 11.78 -9.19 -10.39
N ALA A 453 13.07 -9.45 -10.49
CA ALA A 453 14.01 -9.29 -9.40
C ALA A 453 15.16 -8.37 -9.79
N TYR A 454 15.57 -7.53 -8.86
CA TYR A 454 16.73 -6.65 -9.00
C TYR A 454 17.66 -6.83 -7.81
N ASN A 455 18.94 -6.45 -7.98
CA ASN A 455 19.79 -6.19 -6.83
C ASN A 455 19.23 -4.98 -6.05
N SER A 456 19.22 -5.12 -4.76
CA SER A 456 18.78 -4.05 -3.85
C SER A 456 19.71 -2.83 -3.87
#